data_9cde354437daf964322c4278db30fc56
#
_entry.id   9cde354437daf964322c4278db30fc56
#
_cell.length_a   1.000
_cell.length_b   1.000
_cell.length_c   1.000
_cell.angle_alpha   90.00
_cell.angle_beta   90.00
_cell.angle_gamma   90.00
#
_symmetry.space_group_name_H-M   'P 1'
#
loop_
_entity.id
_entity.type
_entity.pdbx_description
1 polymer ?
#
loop_
_entity_poly.entity_id
_entity_poly.type
_entity_poly.pdbx_seq_one_letter_code
_entity_poly.pdbx_strand_id
1 'polypeptide(L)'
;MAGLKEIKGYDDFVVNICVDDTEGEVMLLADILIQLPKVPEDSEILFNDLPKEKQHWRRQEMPGDLARIRSMDEWSEQPKEFRSRYTTYIEREFKRRREGVWFYNNGAPTYITGRHYMLLQWSRMDIGYASYLEFQRRLFLHFAACEADPRCLGQVYTKCRRSGYTNCRGIILT
;
A
#
# COMPACT_ATOMS: atom_id res chain seq x y z
N MET A 1 -16.45 -18.56 10.42
CA MET A 1 -15.05 -18.92 10.11
C MET A 1 -14.38 -19.18 11.44
N ALA A 2 -13.89 -20.40 11.70
CA ALA A 2 -13.06 -20.66 12.87
C ALA A 2 -11.86 -19.72 12.82
N GLY A 3 -11.61 -18.98 13.88
CA GLY A 3 -10.52 -18.00 13.91
C GLY A 3 -9.19 -18.70 13.69
N LEU A 4 -8.30 -18.12 12.91
CA LEU A 4 -6.92 -18.59 12.67
C LEU A 4 -6.15 -18.90 13.97
N LYS A 5 -6.61 -18.37 15.11
CA LYS A 5 -6.10 -18.67 16.47
C LYS A 5 -6.25 -20.12 16.92
N GLU A 6 -7.06 -20.95 16.24
CA GLU A 6 -7.22 -22.37 16.56
C GLU A 6 -6.24 -23.29 15.82
N ILE A 7 -5.44 -22.75 14.89
CA ILE A 7 -4.44 -23.55 14.18
C ILE A 7 -3.19 -23.66 15.06
N LYS A 8 -3.10 -24.74 15.84
CA LYS A 8 -1.94 -25.02 16.69
C LYS A 8 -0.65 -25.01 15.87
N GLY A 9 0.35 -24.25 16.30
CA GLY A 9 1.69 -24.21 15.73
C GLY A 9 1.94 -23.06 14.75
N TYR A 10 0.98 -22.16 14.53
CA TYR A 10 1.16 -20.98 13.68
C TYR A 10 1.49 -19.70 14.46
N ASP A 11 1.32 -19.67 15.76
CA ASP A 11 1.58 -18.48 16.60
C ASP A 11 3.04 -17.99 16.48
N ASP A 12 3.99 -18.92 16.28
CA ASP A 12 5.41 -18.61 16.09
C ASP A 12 5.75 -18.08 14.69
N PHE A 13 4.81 -18.13 13.76
CA PHE A 13 5.00 -17.76 12.35
C PHE A 13 4.24 -16.51 11.92
N VAL A 14 3.61 -15.80 12.84
CA VAL A 14 2.91 -14.55 12.54
C VAL A 14 3.93 -13.46 12.28
N VAL A 15 3.90 -12.92 11.06
CA VAL A 15 4.77 -11.82 10.66
C VAL A 15 4.00 -10.51 10.70
N ASN A 16 4.43 -9.61 11.56
CA ASN A 16 3.82 -8.30 11.71
C ASN A 16 4.44 -7.32 10.69
N ILE A 17 3.61 -6.81 9.78
CA ILE A 17 3.99 -5.77 8.81
C ILE A 17 3.45 -4.39 9.21
N CYS A 18 2.85 -4.27 10.39
CA CYS A 18 2.36 -3.00 10.92
C CYS A 18 3.53 -2.09 11.30
N VAL A 19 3.38 -0.81 11.05
CA VAL A 19 4.37 0.21 11.42
C VAL A 19 4.25 0.59 12.91
N ASP A 20 3.07 0.44 13.46
CA ASP A 20 2.73 0.63 14.87
C ASP A 20 2.29 -0.69 15.51
N ASP A 21 2.31 -0.77 16.85
CA ASP A 21 1.94 -1.96 17.61
C ASP A 21 0.42 -2.25 17.60
N THR A 22 -0.35 -1.61 16.74
CA THR A 22 -1.79 -1.83 16.64
C THR A 22 -2.07 -3.10 15.86
N GLU A 23 -2.62 -4.09 16.54
CA GLU A 23 -3.00 -5.36 15.96
C GLU A 23 -4.23 -5.21 15.05
N GLY A 24 -4.08 -5.59 13.78
CA GLY A 24 -5.17 -5.73 12.83
C GLY A 24 -5.61 -7.18 12.67
N GLU A 25 -6.18 -7.49 11.53
CA GLU A 25 -6.59 -8.85 11.15
C GLU A 25 -5.39 -9.67 10.69
N VAL A 26 -5.34 -10.95 11.10
CA VAL A 26 -4.33 -11.90 10.58
C VAL A 26 -4.82 -12.51 9.28
N MET A 27 -3.99 -12.43 8.24
CA MET A 27 -4.25 -13.00 6.93
C MET A 27 -3.27 -14.15 6.65
N LEU A 28 -3.78 -15.31 6.23
CA LEU A 28 -2.95 -16.40 5.72
C LEU A 28 -2.64 -16.14 4.23
N LEU A 29 -1.36 -16.06 3.89
CA LEU A 29 -0.90 -15.87 2.53
C LEU A 29 0.36 -16.69 2.26
N ALA A 30 0.29 -17.62 1.28
CA ALA A 30 1.40 -18.53 0.95
C ALA A 30 2.01 -19.22 2.19
N ASP A 31 1.15 -19.75 3.06
CA ASP A 31 1.51 -20.42 4.32
C ASP A 31 2.20 -19.52 5.37
N ILE A 32 2.15 -18.22 5.18
CA ILE A 32 2.61 -17.22 6.16
C ILE A 32 1.40 -16.50 6.75
N LEU A 33 1.35 -16.44 8.08
CA LEU A 33 0.39 -15.60 8.78
C LEU A 33 0.92 -14.16 8.84
N ILE A 34 0.18 -13.26 8.21
CA ILE A 34 0.56 -11.85 8.09
C ILE A 34 -0.39 -11.02 8.94
N GLN A 35 0.16 -10.32 9.93
CA GLN A 35 -0.56 -9.36 10.74
C GLN A 35 -0.70 -8.05 9.97
N LEU A 36 -1.93 -7.68 9.62
CA LEU A 36 -2.23 -6.42 8.95
C LEU A 36 -2.34 -5.28 9.98
N PRO A 37 -2.16 -4.02 9.56
CA PRO A 37 -2.51 -2.86 10.37
C PRO A 37 -3.98 -2.90 10.79
N LYS A 38 -4.30 -2.33 11.95
CA LYS A 38 -5.69 -2.17 12.38
C LYS A 38 -6.46 -1.34 11.37
N VAL A 39 -7.70 -1.74 11.10
CA VAL A 39 -8.61 -0.94 10.27
C VAL A 39 -8.84 0.40 10.97
N PRO A 40 -8.54 1.54 10.33
CA PRO A 40 -8.74 2.85 10.94
C PRO A 40 -10.23 3.21 11.01
N GLU A 41 -10.52 4.40 11.52
CA GLU A 41 -11.90 4.92 11.46
C GLU A 41 -12.35 5.09 10.00
N ASP A 42 -13.65 4.94 9.77
CA ASP A 42 -14.24 4.99 8.44
C ASP A 42 -13.87 6.25 7.65
N SER A 43 -13.77 7.38 8.34
CA SER A 43 -13.35 8.68 7.79
C SER A 43 -11.93 8.71 7.22
N GLU A 44 -11.06 7.80 7.65
CA GLU A 44 -9.66 7.71 7.20
C GLU A 44 -9.49 6.73 6.03
N ILE A 45 -10.52 5.93 5.75
CA ILE A 45 -10.50 4.97 4.64
C ILE A 45 -10.83 5.70 3.33
N LEU A 46 -9.98 5.54 2.32
CA LEU A 46 -10.21 6.17 1.02
C LEU A 46 -11.49 5.64 0.37
N PHE A 47 -12.23 6.53 -0.31
CA PHE A 47 -13.46 6.23 -1.04
C PHE A 47 -14.64 5.81 -0.17
N ASN A 48 -14.64 6.14 1.12
CA ASN A 48 -15.72 5.88 2.05
C ASN A 48 -17.03 6.63 1.69
N ASP A 49 -16.92 7.77 1.04
CA ASP A 49 -18.02 8.62 0.59
C ASP A 49 -18.73 8.14 -0.68
N LEU A 50 -18.25 7.06 -1.29
CA LEU A 50 -18.75 6.55 -2.55
C LEU A 50 -19.73 5.40 -2.37
N PRO A 51 -20.71 5.24 -3.29
CA PRO A 51 -21.51 4.03 -3.37
C PRO A 51 -20.64 2.79 -3.59
N LYS A 52 -21.03 1.64 -3.01
CA LYS A 52 -20.26 0.39 -3.05
C LYS A 52 -19.77 -0.01 -4.44
N GLU A 53 -20.61 0.17 -5.45
CA GLU A 53 -20.33 -0.16 -6.85
C GLU A 53 -19.21 0.72 -7.45
N LYS A 54 -18.96 1.87 -6.83
CA LYS A 54 -17.91 2.82 -7.22
C LYS A 54 -16.68 2.77 -6.32
N GLN A 55 -16.73 1.98 -5.25
CA GLN A 55 -15.62 1.78 -4.32
C GLN A 55 -14.60 0.81 -4.91
N HIS A 56 -13.68 1.33 -5.68
CA HIS A 56 -12.52 0.63 -6.20
C HIS A 56 -11.36 1.62 -6.31
N TRP A 57 -10.15 1.12 -6.39
CA TRP A 57 -8.98 1.98 -6.50
C TRP A 57 -9.07 2.90 -7.71
N ARG A 58 -8.82 4.16 -7.46
CA ARG A 58 -8.58 5.18 -8.48
C ARG A 58 -7.48 6.11 -8.00
N ARG A 59 -6.66 6.54 -8.94
CA ARG A 59 -5.60 7.49 -8.66
C ARG A 59 -6.20 8.80 -8.18
N GLN A 60 -5.66 9.33 -7.08
CA GLN A 60 -6.02 10.66 -6.59
C GLN A 60 -5.24 11.72 -7.35
N GLU A 61 -5.91 12.81 -7.67
CA GLU A 61 -5.27 13.94 -8.34
C GLU A 61 -4.39 14.71 -7.35
N MET A 62 -3.21 15.08 -7.82
CA MET A 62 -2.35 15.99 -7.10
C MET A 62 -2.86 17.43 -7.28
N PRO A 63 -2.79 18.30 -6.25
CA PRO A 63 -3.11 19.70 -6.40
C PRO A 63 -2.38 20.33 -7.60
N GLY A 64 -3.13 21.01 -8.49
CA GLY A 64 -2.61 21.47 -9.77
C GLY A 64 -1.40 22.42 -9.66
N ASP A 65 -1.39 23.26 -8.62
CA ASP A 65 -0.26 24.16 -8.35
C ASP A 65 1.00 23.39 -7.96
N LEU A 66 0.85 22.34 -7.13
CA LEU A 66 1.95 21.47 -6.71
C LEU A 66 2.47 20.64 -7.88
N ALA A 67 1.60 20.24 -8.79
CA ALA A 67 1.95 19.44 -9.96
C ALA A 67 2.89 20.17 -10.95
N ARG A 68 2.98 21.49 -10.86
CA ARG A 68 3.87 22.32 -11.69
C ARG A 68 5.32 22.32 -11.24
N ILE A 69 5.56 21.99 -9.96
CA ILE A 69 6.90 21.96 -9.37
C ILE A 69 7.57 20.65 -9.73
N ARG A 70 8.74 20.70 -10.36
CA ARG A 70 9.43 19.55 -10.93
C ARG A 70 10.71 19.16 -10.20
N SER A 71 11.24 20.06 -9.35
CA SER A 71 12.49 19.83 -8.64
C SER A 71 12.43 20.33 -7.20
N MET A 72 13.40 19.91 -6.38
CA MET A 72 13.57 20.41 -5.02
C MET A 72 14.02 21.87 -5.00
N ASP A 73 14.77 22.30 -6.01
CA ASP A 73 15.20 23.69 -6.14
C ASP A 73 13.99 24.58 -6.39
N GLU A 74 13.13 24.22 -7.36
CA GLU A 74 11.86 24.92 -7.61
C GLU A 74 10.97 24.95 -6.37
N TRP A 75 10.95 23.89 -5.56
CA TRP A 75 10.23 23.85 -4.30
C TRP A 75 10.82 24.83 -3.29
N SER A 76 12.15 24.88 -3.13
CA SER A 76 12.81 25.75 -2.18
C SER A 76 12.64 27.23 -2.51
N GLU A 77 12.51 27.57 -3.79
CA GLU A 77 12.27 28.92 -4.29
C GLU A 77 10.83 29.41 -4.06
N GLN A 78 9.88 28.50 -3.79
CA GLN A 78 8.50 28.91 -3.54
C GLN A 78 8.34 29.74 -2.26
N PRO A 79 7.42 30.71 -2.21
CA PRO A 79 7.10 31.47 -1.02
C PRO A 79 6.76 30.58 0.18
N LYS A 80 7.10 31.02 1.37
CA LYS A 80 6.86 30.27 2.62
C LYS A 80 5.38 29.89 2.77
N GLU A 81 4.49 30.79 2.42
CA GLU A 81 3.03 30.60 2.48
C GLU A 81 2.57 29.47 1.55
N PHE A 82 3.15 29.41 0.35
CA PHE A 82 2.86 28.33 -0.60
C PHE A 82 3.32 26.99 -0.03
N ARG A 83 4.58 26.91 0.42
CA ARG A 83 5.14 25.68 1.00
C ARG A 83 4.34 25.20 2.21
N SER A 84 3.96 26.12 3.12
CA SER A 84 3.16 25.80 4.30
C SER A 84 1.80 25.20 3.93
N ARG A 85 1.15 25.71 2.88
CA ARG A 85 -0.15 25.19 2.40
C ARG A 85 -0.09 23.71 2.03
N TYR A 86 1.01 23.26 1.45
CA TYR A 86 1.15 21.89 0.96
C TYR A 86 1.93 20.97 1.88
N THR A 87 2.49 21.45 2.98
CA THR A 87 3.27 20.62 3.92
C THR A 87 2.45 19.43 4.40
N THR A 88 1.24 19.63 4.89
CA THR A 88 0.35 18.56 5.38
C THR A 88 0.02 17.52 4.29
N TYR A 89 -0.20 18.00 3.05
CA TYR A 89 -0.43 17.09 1.91
C TYR A 89 0.81 16.22 1.66
N ILE A 90 1.98 16.81 1.61
CA ILE A 90 3.24 16.12 1.35
C ILE A 90 3.55 15.11 2.47
N GLU A 91 3.42 15.51 3.73
CA GLU A 91 3.61 14.63 4.88
C GLU A 91 2.67 13.43 4.86
N ARG A 92 1.39 13.66 4.54
CA ARG A 92 0.40 12.60 4.38
C ARG A 92 0.79 11.63 3.25
N GLU A 93 1.25 12.14 2.11
CA GLU A 93 1.67 11.30 0.99
C GLU A 93 2.92 10.48 1.32
N PHE A 94 3.89 11.05 2.04
CA PHE A 94 5.04 10.29 2.54
C PHE A 94 4.64 9.23 3.57
N LYS A 95 3.71 9.55 4.47
CA LYS A 95 3.15 8.58 5.42
C LYS A 95 2.53 7.39 4.67
N ARG A 96 1.68 7.65 3.68
CA ARG A 96 1.05 6.60 2.86
C ARG A 96 2.04 5.72 2.11
N ARG A 97 3.14 6.29 1.61
CA ARG A 97 4.21 5.54 0.94
C ARG A 97 5.00 4.64 1.88
N ARG A 98 5.10 5.01 3.15
CA ARG A 98 5.80 4.22 4.17
C ARG A 98 4.90 3.18 4.81
N GLU A 99 3.71 3.57 5.22
CA GLU A 99 2.82 2.77 6.06
C GLU A 99 1.72 2.04 5.28
N GLY A 100 1.51 2.40 4.03
CA GLY A 100 0.38 1.92 3.25
C GLY A 100 -0.90 2.69 3.50
N VAL A 101 -1.99 2.20 2.92
CA VAL A 101 -3.29 2.86 3.06
C VAL A 101 -4.44 1.86 3.05
N TRP A 102 -5.53 2.22 3.70
CA TRP A 102 -6.81 1.56 3.59
C TRP A 102 -7.70 2.26 2.57
N PHE A 103 -8.40 1.49 1.76
CA PHE A 103 -9.42 2.00 0.85
C PHE A 103 -10.59 1.02 0.77
N TYR A 104 -11.76 1.53 0.42
CA TYR A 104 -12.91 0.67 0.17
C TYR A 104 -12.82 0.03 -1.22
N ASN A 105 -12.98 -1.30 -1.26
CA ASN A 105 -13.06 -2.08 -2.49
C ASN A 105 -14.34 -2.91 -2.47
N ASN A 106 -15.34 -2.51 -3.27
CA ASN A 106 -16.67 -3.14 -3.32
C ASN A 106 -17.33 -3.28 -1.93
N GLY A 107 -17.22 -2.27 -1.08
CA GLY A 107 -17.80 -2.23 0.26
C GLY A 107 -16.96 -2.90 1.35
N ALA A 108 -15.78 -3.42 1.04
CA ALA A 108 -14.88 -4.02 2.02
C ALA A 108 -13.63 -3.14 2.21
N PRO A 109 -13.24 -2.84 3.46
CA PRO A 109 -11.98 -2.18 3.73
C PRO A 109 -10.81 -3.06 3.28
N THR A 110 -9.93 -2.51 2.48
CA THR A 110 -8.82 -3.24 1.85
C THR A 110 -7.52 -2.49 2.09
N TYR A 111 -6.57 -3.16 2.71
CA TYR A 111 -5.24 -2.60 2.95
C TYR A 111 -4.30 -2.86 1.78
N ILE A 112 -3.52 -1.85 1.40
CA ILE A 112 -2.38 -1.98 0.48
C ILE A 112 -1.12 -1.40 1.11
N THR A 113 0.00 -2.09 0.92
CA THR A 113 1.30 -1.66 1.45
C THR A 113 1.77 -0.35 0.80
N GLY A 114 2.70 0.34 1.42
CA GLY A 114 3.25 1.60 0.90
C GLY A 114 3.85 1.46 -0.50
N ARG A 115 4.52 0.35 -0.79
CA ARG A 115 5.04 0.05 -2.15
C ARG A 115 3.92 -0.20 -3.15
N HIS A 116 2.86 -0.89 -2.77
CA HIS A 116 1.71 -1.06 -3.66
C HIS A 116 1.03 0.29 -3.92
N TYR A 117 0.88 1.12 -2.87
CA TYR A 117 0.40 2.50 -3.02
C TYR A 117 1.28 3.30 -3.99
N MET A 118 2.60 3.19 -3.87
CA MET A 118 3.55 3.84 -4.78
C MET A 118 3.33 3.41 -6.24
N LEU A 119 3.12 2.10 -6.50
CA LEU A 119 2.81 1.59 -7.83
C LEU A 119 1.54 2.22 -8.40
N LEU A 120 0.45 2.21 -7.62
CA LEU A 120 -0.88 2.60 -8.09
C LEU A 120 -1.04 4.12 -8.23
N GLN A 121 -0.42 4.88 -7.34
CA GLN A 121 -0.62 6.33 -7.24
C GLN A 121 0.42 7.12 -8.05
N TRP A 122 1.69 6.68 -8.02
CA TRP A 122 2.81 7.50 -8.46
C TRP A 122 3.58 6.95 -9.65
N SER A 123 3.58 5.62 -9.85
CA SER A 123 4.37 5.02 -10.91
C SER A 123 3.63 5.08 -12.24
N ARG A 124 4.20 5.84 -13.17
CA ARG A 124 3.72 5.90 -14.55
C ARG A 124 4.47 4.90 -15.41
N MET A 125 3.72 4.06 -16.11
CA MET A 125 4.22 3.11 -17.10
C MET A 125 3.95 3.64 -18.52
N ASP A 126 4.48 2.99 -19.54
CA ASP A 126 4.27 3.37 -20.95
C ASP A 126 2.78 3.45 -21.33
N ILE A 127 1.97 2.57 -20.75
CA ILE A 127 0.52 2.50 -20.97
C ILE A 127 -0.31 3.36 -20.01
N GLY A 128 0.32 4.14 -19.14
CA GLY A 128 -0.35 4.96 -18.12
C GLY A 128 -0.08 4.48 -16.69
N TYR A 129 -1.02 4.71 -15.78
CA TYR A 129 -0.92 4.28 -14.39
C TYR A 129 -1.48 2.87 -14.21
N ALA A 130 -0.94 2.13 -13.22
CA ALA A 130 -1.40 0.79 -12.90
C ALA A 130 -2.84 0.81 -12.35
N SER A 131 -3.63 -0.20 -12.75
CA SER A 131 -4.90 -0.51 -12.10
C SER A 131 -4.68 -1.44 -10.91
N TYR A 132 -5.55 -1.36 -9.91
CA TYR A 132 -5.52 -2.27 -8.78
C TYR A 132 -5.86 -3.70 -9.21
N LEU A 133 -5.05 -4.65 -8.80
CA LEU A 133 -5.28 -6.09 -8.98
C LEU A 133 -5.02 -6.80 -7.65
N GLU A 134 -5.94 -7.65 -7.22
CA GLU A 134 -5.83 -8.39 -5.96
C GLU A 134 -4.58 -9.29 -5.91
N PHE A 135 -4.19 -9.85 -7.02
CA PHE A 135 -2.96 -10.63 -7.13
C PHE A 135 -1.70 -9.79 -6.82
N GLN A 136 -1.66 -8.53 -7.25
CA GLN A 136 -0.57 -7.60 -6.92
C GLN A 136 -0.56 -7.26 -5.43
N ARG A 137 -1.75 -7.05 -4.83
CA ARG A 137 -1.88 -6.84 -3.40
C ARG A 137 -1.27 -7.98 -2.61
N ARG A 138 -1.61 -9.22 -2.94
CA ARG A 138 -1.04 -10.42 -2.31
C ARG A 138 0.48 -10.50 -2.47
N LEU A 139 0.99 -10.15 -3.64
CA LEU A 139 2.42 -10.11 -3.91
C LEU A 139 3.14 -9.11 -3.00
N PHE A 140 2.63 -7.88 -2.89
CA PHE A 140 3.24 -6.85 -2.07
C PHE A 140 3.13 -7.15 -0.57
N LEU A 141 2.02 -7.73 -0.11
CA LEU A 141 1.86 -8.18 1.28
C LEU A 141 2.86 -9.29 1.63
N HIS A 142 2.95 -10.29 0.78
CA HIS A 142 3.92 -11.39 0.96
C HIS A 142 5.36 -10.88 0.96
N PHE A 143 5.68 -9.94 0.08
CA PHE A 143 7.01 -9.33 0.03
C PHE A 143 7.30 -8.54 1.32
N ALA A 144 6.37 -7.73 1.79
CA ALA A 144 6.51 -6.99 3.04
C ALA A 144 6.71 -7.92 4.25
N ALA A 145 6.00 -9.06 4.29
CA ALA A 145 6.18 -10.07 5.31
C ALA A 145 7.57 -10.72 5.25
N CYS A 146 8.05 -11.04 4.05
CA CYS A 146 9.41 -11.57 3.87
C CYS A 146 10.50 -10.58 4.31
N GLU A 147 10.30 -9.29 4.09
CA GLU A 147 11.23 -8.26 4.58
C GLU A 147 11.20 -8.10 6.10
N ALA A 148 10.03 -8.23 6.71
CA ALA A 148 9.85 -8.09 8.15
C ALA A 148 10.37 -9.31 8.94
N ASP A 149 10.45 -10.47 8.31
CA ASP A 149 10.91 -11.71 8.96
C ASP A 149 12.43 -11.92 8.77
N PRO A 150 13.25 -11.81 9.83
CA PRO A 150 14.69 -11.96 9.75
C PRO A 150 15.13 -13.39 9.36
N ARG A 151 14.24 -14.38 9.41
CA ARG A 151 14.50 -15.76 8.97
C ARG A 151 14.41 -15.90 7.44
N CYS A 152 13.78 -14.92 6.76
CA CYS A 152 13.62 -14.95 5.32
C CYS A 152 14.91 -14.50 4.63
N LEU A 153 15.59 -15.44 3.97
CA LEU A 153 16.84 -15.18 3.24
C LEU A 153 16.61 -14.76 1.78
N GLY A 154 15.37 -14.77 1.31
CA GLY A 154 15.02 -14.41 -0.06
C GLY A 154 13.66 -14.96 -0.47
N GLN A 155 13.21 -14.58 -1.65
CA GLN A 155 11.93 -14.97 -2.19
C GLN A 155 12.07 -15.56 -3.59
N VAL A 156 11.47 -16.74 -3.80
CA VAL A 156 11.35 -17.36 -5.12
C VAL A 156 9.91 -17.20 -5.59
N TYR A 157 9.72 -16.60 -6.75
CA TYR A 157 8.40 -16.34 -7.29
C TYR A 157 8.23 -16.96 -8.68
N THR A 158 7.33 -17.93 -8.76
CA THR A 158 6.93 -18.57 -10.03
C THR A 158 5.68 -17.89 -10.57
N LYS A 159 5.72 -17.43 -11.81
CA LYS A 159 4.64 -16.65 -12.41
C LYS A 159 4.32 -17.06 -13.83
N CYS A 160 3.09 -16.80 -14.26
CA CYS A 160 2.69 -16.87 -15.64
C CYS A 160 3.28 -15.72 -16.47
N ARG A 161 3.44 -15.95 -17.77
CA ARG A 161 3.78 -14.87 -18.71
C ARG A 161 2.66 -13.81 -18.70
N ARG A 162 3.03 -12.53 -18.82
CA ARG A 162 2.14 -11.36 -18.86
C ARG A 162 1.33 -11.07 -17.58
N SER A 163 1.80 -11.53 -16.42
CA SER A 163 1.16 -11.25 -15.13
C SER A 163 1.35 -9.83 -14.59
N GLY A 164 2.10 -8.96 -15.28
CA GLY A 164 2.45 -7.62 -14.79
C GLY A 164 3.51 -7.58 -13.67
N TYR A 165 4.06 -8.74 -13.29
CA TYR A 165 5.05 -8.87 -12.21
C TYR A 165 6.29 -8.00 -12.39
N THR A 166 6.75 -7.77 -13.63
CA THR A 166 7.95 -6.96 -13.90
C THR A 166 7.80 -5.54 -13.37
N ASN A 167 6.60 -4.96 -13.48
CA ASN A 167 6.31 -3.64 -12.95
C ASN A 167 6.32 -3.63 -11.42
N CYS A 168 5.73 -4.67 -10.80
CA CYS A 168 5.77 -4.84 -9.36
C CYS A 168 7.22 -4.98 -8.84
N ARG A 169 8.04 -5.79 -9.53
CA ARG A 169 9.45 -5.98 -9.17
C ARG A 169 10.25 -4.68 -9.23
N GLY A 170 10.01 -3.83 -10.23
CA GLY A 170 10.65 -2.52 -10.31
C GLY A 170 10.42 -1.68 -9.06
N ILE A 171 9.19 -1.66 -8.54
CA ILE A 171 8.82 -0.94 -7.31
C ILE A 171 9.37 -1.60 -6.05
N ILE A 172 9.47 -2.93 -6.02
CA ILE A 172 10.01 -3.68 -4.88
C ILE A 172 11.50 -3.38 -4.68
N LEU A 173 12.25 -3.16 -5.76
CA LEU A 173 13.70 -2.96 -5.71
C LEU A 173 14.12 -1.49 -5.52
N THR A 174 13.18 -0.55 -5.51
CA THR A 174 13.42 0.87 -5.23
C THR A 174 13.14 1.20 -3.76
#